data_72b934eb7a6ec085f63eb8f1a6459864
#
_entry.id   72b934eb7a6ec085f63eb8f1a6459864
#
_cell.length_a   1.000
_cell.length_b   1.000
_cell.length_c   1.000
_cell.angle_alpha   90.00
_cell.angle_beta   90.00
_cell.angle_gamma   90.00
#
_symmetry.space_group_name_H-M   'P 1'
#
loop_
_entity.id
_entity.type
_entity.pdbx_description
1 polymer ?
#
loop_
_entity_poly.entity_id
_entity_poly.type
_entity_poly.pdbx_seq_one_letter_code
_entity_poly.pdbx_strand_id
1 'polypeptide(L)'
;MPGRSTSYRVYHTAIAALCALGLASALAAGPTLAEDTKLLKTPVSPVPPLFDSAAIDKATAALDGIVETAMKRTGLPGLAVGVVYKDKVIYAEGFGVREIGKPGKIDPDTVFLLASVSKPIASTIVAKLVGEGVVDWHGTAKSYNPAFALSDPYVTENATIADLMSHRSGLRTGSGDLLEDLGFDRDYILSHIDQQPLDPFRVTYHYSNIGYTAGAIAAATEAGKSWEDLADEVLFKPAGMASASYRHADYISHKDRAHIHARLADGTWAARFDRNADAEAPAGGANASLNDMLRFMRLQLGGGTLDGKEIVKADALAPPHEPQMIPGPPRSPAARAGFYGFGWNVSYDDEGRARIGHSGAFELGTATNVTFMPGEDLGIVVLTNGMPIGVAEAVGAAFLDVAQNGKQTVDWVGFLGGLFDQMRAAEAPEIDYADVPASPKPAQDLAAYTGAYGNSYHGPLTVSADDRKLSMSMGQQGAPVAFALSHFDGDTFSFETIGENANGLAGAIFTVGSNGKAEKVVLDYYDRTGLGTFVRE
;
A
#
# COMPACT_ATOMS: atom_id res chain seq x y z
N MET A 1 16.31 8.21 -63.00
CA MET A 1 15.17 7.60 -63.67
C MET A 1 14.00 7.57 -62.70
N PRO A 2 12.79 7.90 -63.15
CA PRO A 2 11.81 8.58 -62.31
C PRO A 2 10.81 7.66 -61.62
N GLY A 3 10.38 8.08 -60.48
CA GLY A 3 9.05 8.40 -60.04
C GLY A 3 7.97 7.32 -60.13
N ARG A 4 7.26 7.17 -59.05
CA ARG A 4 5.78 7.09 -59.03
C ARG A 4 5.27 7.52 -57.67
N SER A 5 4.82 8.75 -57.60
CA SER A 5 3.81 9.20 -56.65
C SER A 5 2.49 8.51 -57.03
N THR A 6 1.81 7.91 -56.08
CA THR A 6 0.41 7.54 -56.24
C THR A 6 -0.38 8.11 -55.07
N SER A 7 -1.18 9.05 -55.42
CA SER A 7 -2.14 9.87 -54.72
C SER A 7 -3.11 9.09 -53.83
N TYR A 8 -3.13 9.41 -52.54
CA TYR A 8 -4.27 9.20 -51.62
C TYR A 8 -5.18 10.44 -51.64
N ARG A 9 -6.00 10.53 -52.65
CA ARG A 9 -7.17 11.43 -52.65
C ARG A 9 -8.25 10.72 -53.47
N VAL A 10 -9.16 10.01 -52.85
CA VAL A 10 -10.55 9.73 -53.30
C VAL A 10 -11.20 8.78 -52.28
N TYR A 11 -11.43 9.18 -51.04
CA TYR A 11 -12.33 8.46 -50.13
C TYR A 11 -13.10 9.35 -49.14
N HIS A 12 -13.01 10.68 -49.28
CA HIS A 12 -13.73 11.57 -48.33
C HIS A 12 -15.02 12.20 -48.89
N THR A 13 -15.39 11.93 -50.16
CA THR A 13 -16.58 12.53 -50.75
C THR A 13 -17.76 11.55 -50.92
N ALA A 14 -17.57 10.27 -50.64
CA ALA A 14 -18.66 9.27 -50.81
C ALA A 14 -19.47 9.05 -49.49
N ILE A 15 -18.94 9.37 -48.33
CA ILE A 15 -19.62 9.16 -47.02
C ILE A 15 -20.56 10.32 -46.67
N ALA A 16 -20.26 11.54 -47.11
CA ALA A 16 -21.11 12.70 -46.88
C ALA A 16 -22.40 12.72 -47.71
N ALA A 17 -22.41 12.02 -48.84
CA ALA A 17 -23.60 11.98 -49.73
C ALA A 17 -24.63 10.91 -49.30
N LEU A 18 -24.21 9.85 -48.57
CA LEU A 18 -25.15 8.84 -48.05
C LEU A 18 -25.86 9.26 -46.76
N CYS A 19 -25.29 10.17 -45.97
CA CYS A 19 -25.96 10.69 -44.78
C CYS A 19 -27.02 11.78 -45.10
N ALA A 20 -26.89 12.48 -46.23
CA ALA A 20 -27.83 13.53 -46.61
C ALA A 20 -29.11 13.01 -47.32
N LEU A 21 -29.06 11.83 -47.94
CA LEU A 21 -30.21 11.19 -48.58
C LEU A 21 -31.07 10.35 -47.63
N GLY A 22 -30.56 9.97 -46.46
CA GLY A 22 -31.31 9.24 -45.45
C GLY A 22 -32.21 10.10 -44.54
N LEU A 23 -31.98 11.42 -44.49
CA LEU A 23 -32.76 12.30 -43.62
C LEU A 23 -34.00 12.93 -44.30
N ALA A 24 -34.11 12.90 -45.61
CA ALA A 24 -35.24 13.52 -46.32
C ALA A 24 -36.42 12.59 -46.58
N SER A 25 -36.28 11.27 -46.32
CA SER A 25 -37.37 10.30 -46.51
C SER A 25 -38.02 9.79 -45.22
N ALA A 26 -37.56 10.27 -44.06
CA ALA A 26 -38.06 9.83 -42.75
C ALA A 26 -39.12 10.77 -42.13
N LEU A 27 -39.62 11.75 -42.90
CA LEU A 27 -40.64 12.70 -42.44
C LEU A 27 -42.07 12.35 -42.89
N ALA A 28 -42.29 11.14 -43.48
CA ALA A 28 -43.64 10.66 -43.78
C ALA A 28 -43.90 9.36 -43.04
N ALA A 29 -44.69 9.46 -41.96
CA ALA A 29 -45.29 8.38 -41.18
C ALA A 29 -44.31 7.46 -40.45
N GLY A 30 -43.62 7.97 -39.44
CA GLY A 30 -43.05 7.14 -38.37
C GLY A 30 -44.16 6.50 -37.54
N PRO A 31 -44.02 5.25 -37.10
CA PRO A 31 -44.97 4.68 -36.16
C PRO A 31 -45.05 5.60 -34.92
N THR A 32 -46.25 6.03 -34.58
CA THR A 32 -46.54 6.65 -33.30
C THR A 32 -46.08 5.65 -32.23
N LEU A 33 -44.99 5.92 -31.57
CA LEU A 33 -44.59 5.18 -30.36
C LEU A 33 -45.77 5.29 -29.40
N ALA A 34 -46.31 4.17 -28.95
CA ALA A 34 -47.37 4.15 -27.93
C ALA A 34 -46.93 5.03 -26.75
N GLU A 35 -47.84 5.82 -26.20
CA GLU A 35 -47.62 6.82 -25.16
C GLU A 35 -46.96 6.31 -23.85
N ASP A 36 -46.77 4.98 -23.71
CA ASP A 36 -46.24 4.31 -22.52
C ASP A 36 -44.85 3.67 -22.71
N THR A 37 -44.15 3.89 -23.83
CA THR A 37 -42.83 3.28 -24.01
C THR A 37 -41.79 4.10 -23.22
N LYS A 38 -41.47 3.69 -21.99
CA LYS A 38 -40.36 4.25 -21.22
C LYS A 38 -39.06 3.91 -21.95
N LEU A 39 -38.48 4.91 -22.61
CA LEU A 39 -37.18 4.75 -23.27
C LEU A 39 -36.12 4.45 -22.20
N LEU A 40 -35.31 3.44 -22.46
CA LEU A 40 -34.14 3.15 -21.66
C LEU A 40 -33.11 4.28 -21.80
N LYS A 41 -32.33 4.51 -20.77
CA LYS A 41 -31.19 5.42 -20.84
C LYS A 41 -30.22 4.95 -21.92
N THR A 42 -29.55 5.89 -22.58
CA THR A 42 -28.56 5.56 -23.60
C THR A 42 -27.49 4.62 -23.04
N PRO A 43 -27.09 3.58 -23.78
CA PRO A 43 -26.00 2.71 -23.35
C PRO A 43 -24.62 3.38 -23.39
N VAL A 44 -24.50 4.59 -23.96
CA VAL A 44 -23.23 5.36 -24.01
C VAL A 44 -22.79 5.82 -22.62
N SER A 45 -23.71 5.99 -21.69
CA SER A 45 -23.39 6.36 -20.29
C SER A 45 -24.28 5.56 -19.35
N PRO A 46 -24.08 4.25 -19.24
CA PRO A 46 -24.86 3.45 -18.31
C PRO A 46 -24.57 3.95 -16.90
N VAL A 47 -25.57 4.48 -16.24
CA VAL A 47 -25.52 4.73 -14.80
C VAL A 47 -25.86 3.40 -14.15
N PRO A 48 -24.94 2.77 -13.41
CA PRO A 48 -25.24 1.56 -12.66
C PRO A 48 -26.43 1.81 -11.72
N PRO A 49 -27.24 0.80 -11.42
CA PRO A 49 -28.31 0.94 -10.44
C PRO A 49 -27.72 1.31 -9.08
N LEU A 50 -28.25 2.36 -8.47
CA LEU A 50 -27.85 2.79 -7.13
C LEU A 50 -28.47 1.87 -6.07
N PHE A 51 -27.83 1.79 -4.90
CA PHE A 51 -28.40 1.14 -3.75
C PHE A 51 -29.67 1.87 -3.29
N ASP A 52 -30.68 1.10 -2.93
CA ASP A 52 -31.81 1.65 -2.19
C ASP A 52 -31.35 2.02 -0.76
N SER A 53 -31.87 3.13 -0.22
CA SER A 53 -31.54 3.55 1.15
C SER A 53 -31.89 2.45 2.18
N ALA A 54 -32.97 1.73 1.96
CA ALA A 54 -33.33 0.59 2.82
C ALA A 54 -32.31 -0.56 2.78
N ALA A 55 -31.59 -0.73 1.65
CA ALA A 55 -30.50 -1.69 1.55
C ALA A 55 -29.31 -1.26 2.39
N ILE A 56 -28.98 0.03 2.41
CA ILE A 56 -27.92 0.59 3.26
C ILE A 56 -28.30 0.47 4.75
N ASP A 57 -29.53 0.79 5.12
CA ASP A 57 -30.02 0.63 6.50
C ASP A 57 -29.91 -0.83 6.96
N LYS A 58 -30.28 -1.78 6.08
CA LYS A 58 -30.16 -3.21 6.35
C LYS A 58 -28.72 -3.66 6.52
N ALA A 59 -27.82 -3.20 5.66
CA ALA A 59 -26.39 -3.52 5.73
C ALA A 59 -25.76 -2.94 7.02
N THR A 60 -26.12 -1.70 7.36
CA THR A 60 -25.68 -1.05 8.60
C THR A 60 -26.15 -1.81 9.84
N ALA A 61 -27.41 -2.21 9.88
CA ALA A 61 -27.96 -3.02 10.98
C ALA A 61 -27.32 -4.42 11.11
N ALA A 62 -26.66 -4.92 10.07
CA ALA A 62 -26.00 -6.22 10.10
C ALA A 62 -24.53 -6.14 10.60
N LEU A 63 -23.94 -4.93 10.73
CA LEU A 63 -22.51 -4.76 11.00
C LEU A 63 -22.08 -5.38 12.33
N ASP A 64 -22.82 -5.19 13.42
CA ASP A 64 -22.47 -5.79 14.72
C ASP A 64 -22.30 -7.30 14.59
N GLY A 65 -23.26 -7.99 13.98
CA GLY A 65 -23.21 -9.44 13.78
C GLY A 65 -22.09 -9.89 12.83
N ILE A 66 -21.76 -9.09 11.80
CA ILE A 66 -20.65 -9.33 10.88
C ILE A 66 -19.32 -9.27 11.67
N VAL A 67 -19.11 -8.20 12.42
CA VAL A 67 -17.88 -7.97 13.21
C VAL A 67 -17.73 -9.02 14.31
N GLU A 68 -18.77 -9.26 15.11
CA GLU A 68 -18.74 -10.26 16.18
C GLU A 68 -18.44 -11.66 15.65
N THR A 69 -19.01 -12.02 14.49
CA THR A 69 -18.73 -13.31 13.84
C THR A 69 -17.28 -13.38 13.37
N ALA A 70 -16.76 -12.33 12.74
CA ALA A 70 -15.36 -12.28 12.28
C ALA A 70 -14.40 -12.38 13.46
N MET A 71 -14.58 -11.58 14.50
CA MET A 71 -13.74 -11.60 15.70
C MET A 71 -13.81 -12.94 16.44
N LYS A 72 -14.98 -13.52 16.58
CA LYS A 72 -15.15 -14.85 17.22
C LYS A 72 -14.42 -15.95 16.46
N ARG A 73 -14.42 -15.92 15.12
CA ARG A 73 -13.74 -16.93 14.28
C ARG A 73 -12.24 -16.82 14.31
N THR A 74 -11.71 -15.60 14.42
CA THR A 74 -10.28 -15.31 14.26
C THR A 74 -9.56 -15.04 15.57
N GLY A 75 -10.31 -14.71 16.62
CA GLY A 75 -9.77 -14.27 17.89
C GLY A 75 -9.14 -12.86 17.83
N LEU A 76 -9.39 -12.09 16.75
CA LEU A 76 -8.85 -10.73 16.59
C LEU A 76 -9.10 -9.88 17.84
N PRO A 77 -8.06 -9.21 18.42
CA PRO A 77 -8.20 -8.53 19.70
C PRO A 77 -9.12 -7.32 19.69
N GLY A 78 -9.04 -6.49 18.64
CA GLY A 78 -9.81 -5.26 18.55
C GLY A 78 -10.01 -4.78 17.11
N LEU A 79 -11.12 -4.09 16.90
CA LEU A 79 -11.53 -3.55 15.61
C LEU A 79 -12.41 -2.31 15.84
N ALA A 80 -12.26 -1.32 14.94
CA ALA A 80 -13.20 -0.20 14.83
C ALA A 80 -13.73 -0.15 13.40
N VAL A 81 -15.05 0.07 13.23
CA VAL A 81 -15.69 0.17 11.92
C VAL A 81 -16.66 1.34 11.87
N GLY A 82 -16.63 2.07 10.73
CA GLY A 82 -17.53 3.19 10.53
C GLY A 82 -17.99 3.31 9.08
N VAL A 83 -19.18 3.87 8.90
CA VAL A 83 -19.84 4.04 7.60
C VAL A 83 -20.26 5.49 7.42
N VAL A 84 -19.94 6.04 6.25
CA VAL A 84 -20.41 7.33 5.75
C VAL A 84 -21.38 7.09 4.61
N TYR A 85 -22.55 7.72 4.66
CA TYR A 85 -23.53 7.72 3.59
C TYR A 85 -24.15 9.11 3.44
N LYS A 86 -24.10 9.65 2.21
CA LYS A 86 -24.65 11.00 1.88
C LYS A 86 -24.17 12.06 2.86
N ASP A 87 -22.85 12.19 2.97
CA ASP A 87 -22.13 13.13 3.85
C ASP A 87 -22.43 12.99 5.35
N LYS A 88 -23.01 11.86 5.79
CA LYS A 88 -23.31 11.59 7.20
C LYS A 88 -22.60 10.33 7.67
N VAL A 89 -22.02 10.40 8.85
CA VAL A 89 -21.62 9.22 9.59
C VAL A 89 -22.91 8.54 10.09
N ILE A 90 -23.22 7.34 9.56
CA ILE A 90 -24.41 6.58 9.91
C ILE A 90 -24.10 5.41 10.86
N TYR A 91 -22.79 5.09 11.02
CA TYR A 91 -22.32 4.06 11.92
C TYR A 91 -20.87 4.36 12.34
N ALA A 92 -20.54 4.20 13.63
CA ALA A 92 -19.18 4.32 14.16
C ALA A 92 -19.09 3.56 15.50
N GLU A 93 -18.48 2.38 15.50
CA GLU A 93 -18.39 1.53 16.68
C GLU A 93 -17.01 0.88 16.82
N GLY A 94 -16.61 0.64 18.07
CA GLY A 94 -15.39 -0.08 18.46
C GLY A 94 -15.70 -1.41 19.14
N PHE A 95 -14.91 -2.43 18.84
CA PHE A 95 -15.09 -3.79 19.35
C PHE A 95 -13.79 -4.32 19.94
N GLY A 96 -13.90 -5.11 21.01
CA GLY A 96 -12.74 -5.77 21.62
C GLY A 96 -11.90 -4.84 22.50
N VAL A 97 -10.58 -5.03 22.46
CA VAL A 97 -9.64 -4.40 23.41
C VAL A 97 -8.46 -3.75 22.69
N ARG A 98 -7.95 -2.67 23.27
CA ARG A 98 -6.76 -1.97 22.78
C ARG A 98 -5.49 -2.81 22.91
N GLU A 99 -5.42 -3.62 23.96
CA GLU A 99 -4.32 -4.55 24.23
C GLU A 99 -4.88 -5.81 24.91
N ILE A 100 -4.56 -6.98 24.38
CA ILE A 100 -5.01 -8.24 24.95
C ILE A 100 -4.50 -8.39 26.39
N GLY A 101 -5.38 -8.86 27.28
CA GLY A 101 -5.07 -8.97 28.71
C GLY A 101 -5.17 -7.66 29.50
N LYS A 102 -5.50 -6.53 28.86
CA LYS A 102 -5.74 -5.24 29.51
C LYS A 102 -7.21 -4.82 29.42
N PRO A 103 -7.72 -3.98 30.33
CA PRO A 103 -9.15 -3.64 30.38
C PRO A 103 -9.59 -2.59 29.35
N GLY A 104 -8.65 -1.88 28.70
CA GLY A 104 -8.95 -0.80 27.75
C GLY A 104 -9.71 -1.32 26.54
N LYS A 105 -10.87 -0.73 26.25
CA LYS A 105 -11.70 -1.07 25.10
C LYS A 105 -11.32 -0.22 23.88
N ILE A 106 -11.59 -0.76 22.70
CA ILE A 106 -11.61 0.03 21.46
C ILE A 106 -12.89 0.84 21.42
N ASP A 107 -12.77 2.10 21.04
CA ASP A 107 -13.88 2.98 20.73
C ASP A 107 -13.53 3.84 19.47
N PRO A 108 -14.46 4.66 18.95
CA PRO A 108 -14.20 5.47 17.74
C PRO A 108 -13.09 6.52 17.86
N ASP A 109 -12.67 6.87 19.07
CA ASP A 109 -11.57 7.83 19.33
C ASP A 109 -10.22 7.13 19.53
N THR A 110 -10.21 5.80 19.68
CA THR A 110 -8.97 5.02 19.78
C THR A 110 -8.11 5.20 18.53
N VAL A 111 -6.83 5.57 18.72
CA VAL A 111 -5.87 5.82 17.62
C VAL A 111 -5.22 4.52 17.17
N PHE A 112 -5.24 4.27 15.87
CA PHE A 112 -4.63 3.10 15.22
C PHE A 112 -3.45 3.54 14.33
N LEU A 113 -2.47 2.66 14.14
CA LEU A 113 -1.57 2.74 13.00
C LEU A 113 -2.36 2.37 11.73
N LEU A 114 -2.19 3.14 10.67
CA LEU A 114 -2.97 2.95 9.44
C LEU A 114 -2.25 2.13 8.39
N ALA A 115 -0.95 1.88 8.56
CA ALA A 115 -0.11 1.23 7.56
C ALA A 115 -0.35 1.85 6.18
N SER A 116 -0.49 1.08 5.11
CA SER A 116 -0.61 1.61 3.75
C SER A 116 -1.88 2.42 3.45
N VAL A 117 -2.86 2.53 4.36
CA VAL A 117 -3.92 3.55 4.26
C VAL A 117 -3.35 4.97 4.42
N SER A 118 -2.08 5.10 4.82
CA SER A 118 -1.30 6.34 4.72
C SER A 118 -1.20 6.89 3.29
N LYS A 119 -1.17 6.02 2.27
CA LYS A 119 -1.04 6.41 0.86
C LYS A 119 -2.24 7.24 0.36
N PRO A 120 -3.50 6.83 0.58
CA PRO A 120 -4.66 7.69 0.36
C PRO A 120 -4.56 9.09 0.97
N ILE A 121 -4.10 9.16 2.22
CA ILE A 121 -3.94 10.42 2.94
C ILE A 121 -2.84 11.26 2.29
N ALA A 122 -1.68 10.66 2.00
CA ALA A 122 -0.56 11.31 1.35
C ALA A 122 -0.92 11.84 -0.06
N SER A 123 -1.65 11.04 -0.84
CA SER A 123 -2.18 11.45 -2.13
C SER A 123 -3.08 12.69 -2.03
N THR A 124 -3.91 12.77 -1.00
CA THR A 124 -4.76 13.93 -0.74
C THR A 124 -3.96 15.17 -0.36
N ILE A 125 -2.87 15.01 0.41
CA ILE A 125 -1.93 16.10 0.74
C ILE A 125 -1.25 16.63 -0.52
N VAL A 126 -0.75 15.74 -1.39
CA VAL A 126 -0.14 16.13 -2.67
C VAL A 126 -1.19 16.79 -3.59
N ALA A 127 -2.43 16.24 -3.65
CA ALA A 127 -3.53 16.85 -4.39
C ALA A 127 -3.81 18.30 -3.92
N LYS A 128 -3.73 18.57 -2.61
CA LYS A 128 -3.85 19.93 -2.07
C LYS A 128 -2.78 20.86 -2.64
N LEU A 129 -1.53 20.42 -2.68
CA LEU A 129 -0.41 21.21 -3.25
C LEU A 129 -0.59 21.42 -4.77
N VAL A 130 -1.06 20.40 -5.49
CA VAL A 130 -1.40 20.52 -6.93
C VAL A 130 -2.49 21.55 -7.13
N GLY A 131 -3.57 21.48 -6.35
CA GLY A 131 -4.67 22.44 -6.42
C GLY A 131 -4.23 23.89 -6.11
N GLU A 132 -3.19 24.07 -5.33
CA GLU A 132 -2.60 25.39 -5.01
C GLU A 132 -1.55 25.82 -6.04
N GLY A 133 -1.14 24.93 -6.97
CA GLY A 133 -0.13 25.21 -7.99
C GLY A 133 1.30 25.20 -7.44
N VAL A 134 1.53 24.58 -6.27
CA VAL A 134 2.88 24.39 -5.69
C VAL A 134 3.62 23.33 -6.47
N VAL A 135 2.96 22.20 -6.80
CA VAL A 135 3.49 21.12 -7.64
C VAL A 135 2.46 20.75 -8.72
N ASP A 136 2.89 19.95 -9.69
CA ASP A 136 2.05 19.33 -10.71
C ASP A 136 2.21 17.80 -10.63
N TRP A 137 1.11 17.04 -10.80
CA TRP A 137 1.17 15.58 -10.84
C TRP A 137 2.20 15.05 -11.87
N HIS A 138 2.32 15.77 -13.00
CA HIS A 138 3.24 15.41 -14.08
C HIS A 138 4.58 16.18 -14.03
N GLY A 139 4.81 17.00 -12.98
CA GLY A 139 6.10 17.59 -12.70
C GLY A 139 7.10 16.52 -12.26
N THR A 140 8.36 16.64 -12.68
CA THR A 140 9.36 15.62 -12.36
C THR A 140 9.82 15.72 -10.91
N ALA A 141 10.01 14.58 -10.25
CA ALA A 141 10.49 14.55 -8.87
C ALA A 141 11.83 15.28 -8.73
N LYS A 142 12.70 15.16 -9.74
CA LYS A 142 14.01 15.84 -9.80
C LYS A 142 13.90 17.36 -9.80
N SER A 143 12.87 17.92 -10.45
CA SER A 143 12.66 19.38 -10.49
C SER A 143 12.25 19.94 -9.13
N TYR A 144 11.52 19.19 -8.33
CA TYR A 144 11.05 19.58 -7.00
C TYR A 144 12.03 19.18 -5.89
N ASN A 145 12.74 18.08 -6.05
CA ASN A 145 13.79 17.63 -5.14
C ASN A 145 15.08 17.35 -5.91
N PRO A 146 16.02 18.31 -5.97
CA PRO A 146 17.28 18.12 -6.69
C PRO A 146 18.16 16.96 -6.19
N ALA A 147 17.94 16.45 -4.98
CA ALA A 147 18.62 15.28 -4.45
C ALA A 147 18.06 13.95 -5.00
N PHE A 148 16.86 13.95 -5.59
CA PHE A 148 16.25 12.74 -6.14
C PHE A 148 17.12 12.11 -7.24
N ALA A 149 17.43 10.82 -7.11
CA ALA A 149 18.15 10.04 -8.09
C ALA A 149 17.71 8.58 -8.06
N LEU A 150 17.69 7.95 -9.24
CA LEU A 150 17.50 6.52 -9.44
C LEU A 150 18.69 6.00 -10.27
N SER A 151 18.87 4.67 -10.35
CA SER A 151 20.02 4.06 -11.05
C SER A 151 20.09 4.36 -12.55
N ASP A 152 18.96 4.67 -13.17
CA ASP A 152 18.91 5.09 -14.59
C ASP A 152 18.79 6.63 -14.66
N PRO A 153 19.75 7.32 -15.31
CA PRO A 153 19.71 8.77 -15.47
C PRO A 153 18.47 9.29 -16.23
N TYR A 154 17.96 8.54 -17.21
CA TYR A 154 16.75 8.93 -17.93
C TYR A 154 15.54 8.88 -17.01
N VAL A 155 15.40 7.82 -16.20
CA VAL A 155 14.31 7.71 -15.22
C VAL A 155 14.44 8.79 -14.16
N THR A 156 15.64 9.08 -13.66
CA THR A 156 15.88 10.17 -12.72
C THR A 156 15.34 11.51 -13.22
N GLU A 157 15.64 11.88 -14.46
CA GLU A 157 15.22 13.16 -15.04
C GLU A 157 13.74 13.21 -15.43
N ASN A 158 13.10 12.05 -15.67
CA ASN A 158 11.75 11.99 -16.25
C ASN A 158 10.68 11.39 -15.33
N ALA A 159 11.04 10.81 -14.19
CA ALA A 159 10.06 10.27 -13.25
C ALA A 159 9.27 11.42 -12.60
N THR A 160 7.94 11.41 -12.79
CA THR A 160 7.03 12.39 -12.24
C THR A 160 6.51 11.95 -10.85
N ILE A 161 5.93 12.88 -10.10
CA ILE A 161 5.20 12.55 -8.86
C ILE A 161 4.16 11.46 -9.17
N ALA A 162 3.41 11.61 -10.28
CA ALA A 162 2.42 10.61 -10.71
C ALA A 162 3.02 9.22 -10.96
N ASP A 163 4.22 9.13 -11.58
CA ASP A 163 4.89 7.85 -11.83
C ASP A 163 5.28 7.14 -10.53
N LEU A 164 5.79 7.89 -9.56
CA LEU A 164 6.17 7.38 -8.25
C LEU A 164 4.94 6.95 -7.44
N MET A 165 3.89 7.78 -7.38
CA MET A 165 2.69 7.51 -6.59
C MET A 165 1.72 6.51 -7.25
N SER A 166 1.93 6.15 -8.52
CA SER A 166 1.21 5.05 -9.19
C SER A 166 2.04 3.78 -9.34
N HIS A 167 3.22 3.71 -8.69
CA HIS A 167 4.07 2.52 -8.67
C HIS A 167 4.55 2.05 -10.06
N ARG A 168 4.84 3.00 -10.97
CA ARG A 168 5.33 2.72 -12.33
C ARG A 168 6.71 3.33 -12.63
N SER A 169 7.47 3.68 -11.57
CA SER A 169 8.83 4.23 -11.71
C SER A 169 9.88 3.19 -12.14
N GLY A 170 9.57 1.90 -12.02
CA GLY A 170 10.52 0.81 -12.23
C GLY A 170 11.22 0.33 -10.95
N LEU A 171 11.13 1.07 -9.84
CA LEU A 171 11.60 0.58 -8.54
C LEU A 171 10.84 -0.68 -8.14
N ARG A 172 11.56 -1.74 -7.83
CA ARG A 172 10.98 -3.05 -7.49
C ARG A 172 10.29 -3.01 -6.13
N THR A 173 9.31 -3.89 -5.96
CA THR A 173 8.66 -4.13 -4.66
C THR A 173 9.71 -4.47 -3.61
N GLY A 174 9.63 -3.86 -2.42
CA GLY A 174 10.57 -4.08 -1.32
C GLY A 174 11.89 -3.30 -1.43
N SER A 175 12.09 -2.47 -2.50
CA SER A 175 13.25 -1.58 -2.55
C SER A 175 13.22 -0.62 -1.36
N GLY A 176 14.28 -0.61 -0.54
CA GLY A 176 14.39 0.27 0.64
C GLY A 176 13.84 -0.33 1.94
N ASP A 177 12.82 -1.19 1.88
CA ASP A 177 12.11 -1.68 3.07
C ASP A 177 13.05 -2.39 4.08
N LEU A 178 14.04 -3.15 3.60
CA LEU A 178 15.02 -3.82 4.47
C LEU A 178 16.03 -2.85 5.12
N LEU A 179 16.24 -1.66 4.55
CA LEU A 179 17.04 -0.61 5.20
C LEU A 179 16.27 -0.01 6.39
N GLU A 180 14.94 0.16 6.26
CA GLU A 180 14.11 0.58 7.37
C GLU A 180 14.16 -0.43 8.53
N ASP A 181 14.06 -1.74 8.24
CA ASP A 181 14.17 -2.80 9.25
C ASP A 181 15.55 -2.80 9.96
N LEU A 182 16.60 -2.33 9.29
CA LEU A 182 17.94 -2.13 9.86
C LEU A 182 18.10 -0.80 10.62
N GLY A 183 17.04 -0.01 10.73
CA GLY A 183 16.99 1.24 11.50
C GLY A 183 17.53 2.46 10.77
N PHE A 184 17.74 2.40 9.45
CA PHE A 184 18.11 3.57 8.67
C PHE A 184 16.94 4.55 8.55
N ASP A 185 17.25 5.84 8.59
CA ASP A 185 16.27 6.91 8.43
C ASP A 185 15.91 7.16 6.96
N ARG A 186 14.91 8.01 6.75
CA ARG A 186 14.40 8.38 5.42
C ARG A 186 15.49 8.95 4.50
N ASP A 187 16.35 9.82 5.06
CA ASP A 187 17.37 10.50 4.26
C ASP A 187 18.42 9.49 3.76
N TYR A 188 18.83 8.57 4.62
CA TYR A 188 19.70 7.47 4.21
C TYR A 188 19.06 6.64 3.09
N ILE A 189 17.83 6.17 3.29
CA ILE A 189 17.15 5.30 2.33
C ILE A 189 16.99 6.01 0.99
N LEU A 190 16.48 7.26 0.98
CA LEU A 190 16.28 8.04 -0.24
C LEU A 190 17.61 8.36 -0.97
N SER A 191 18.72 8.52 -0.24
CA SER A 191 20.02 8.76 -0.85
C SER A 191 20.70 7.51 -1.43
N HIS A 192 20.15 6.30 -1.20
CA HIS A 192 20.69 5.02 -1.66
C HIS A 192 19.78 4.28 -2.64
N ILE A 193 18.58 4.79 -2.93
CA ILE A 193 17.70 4.15 -3.92
C ILE A 193 18.23 4.19 -5.35
N ASP A 194 19.20 5.05 -5.62
CA ASP A 194 19.94 5.11 -6.90
C ASP A 194 20.78 3.86 -7.16
N GLN A 195 21.03 3.00 -6.17
CA GLN A 195 21.70 1.72 -6.31
C GLN A 195 20.74 0.58 -6.66
N GLN A 196 19.41 0.78 -6.50
CA GLN A 196 18.42 -0.25 -6.79
C GLN A 196 18.25 -0.48 -8.29
N PRO A 197 18.24 -1.74 -8.75
CA PRO A 197 17.94 -2.03 -10.15
C PRO A 197 16.50 -1.64 -10.48
N LEU A 198 16.29 -1.14 -11.69
CA LEU A 198 14.97 -0.76 -12.19
C LEU A 198 14.46 -1.76 -13.22
N ASP A 199 13.17 -2.02 -13.17
CA ASP A 199 12.43 -2.65 -14.24
C ASP A 199 11.88 -1.59 -15.23
N PRO A 200 11.32 -1.96 -16.40
CA PRO A 200 10.94 -1.01 -17.42
C PRO A 200 10.02 0.11 -16.92
N PHE A 201 10.51 1.34 -16.99
CA PHE A 201 9.84 2.57 -16.59
C PHE A 201 8.49 2.76 -17.29
N ARG A 202 7.43 3.07 -16.54
CA ARG A 202 6.05 3.27 -17.00
C ARG A 202 5.37 2.04 -17.63
N VAL A 203 6.05 0.89 -17.66
CA VAL A 203 5.55 -0.35 -18.26
C VAL A 203 5.20 -1.36 -17.18
N THR A 204 6.03 -1.47 -16.15
CA THR A 204 5.85 -2.40 -15.05
C THR A 204 5.21 -1.72 -13.83
N TYR A 205 4.36 -2.45 -13.14
CA TYR A 205 3.83 -2.08 -11.84
C TYR A 205 4.59 -2.81 -10.75
N HIS A 206 5.19 -2.05 -9.83
CA HIS A 206 5.83 -2.60 -8.64
C HIS A 206 5.45 -1.74 -7.44
N TYR A 207 4.66 -2.30 -6.54
CA TYR A 207 4.29 -1.63 -5.30
C TYR A 207 5.55 -1.34 -4.48
N SER A 208 5.96 -0.08 -4.38
CA SER A 208 7.19 0.36 -3.72
C SER A 208 6.88 1.47 -2.70
N ASN A 209 7.08 1.18 -1.42
CA ASN A 209 6.88 2.16 -0.35
C ASN A 209 7.84 3.33 -0.49
N ILE A 210 9.13 3.05 -0.70
CA ILE A 210 10.13 4.12 -0.84
C ILE A 210 9.94 4.95 -2.12
N GLY A 211 9.49 4.33 -3.21
CA GLY A 211 9.16 5.06 -4.44
C GLY A 211 8.00 6.03 -4.22
N TYR A 212 6.96 5.58 -3.53
CA TYR A 212 5.83 6.41 -3.14
C TYR A 212 6.25 7.54 -2.21
N THR A 213 7.08 7.22 -1.21
CA THR A 213 7.67 8.19 -0.27
C THR A 213 8.50 9.24 -1.01
N ALA A 214 9.33 8.85 -1.99
CA ALA A 214 10.13 9.79 -2.79
C ALA A 214 9.26 10.81 -3.53
N GLY A 215 8.13 10.38 -4.09
CA GLY A 215 7.17 11.29 -4.75
C GLY A 215 6.54 12.28 -3.77
N ALA A 216 6.13 11.83 -2.60
CA ALA A 216 5.56 12.68 -1.56
C ALA A 216 6.60 13.67 -0.98
N ILE A 217 7.83 13.20 -0.75
CA ILE A 217 8.94 14.04 -0.26
C ILE A 217 9.36 15.07 -1.29
N ALA A 218 9.31 14.76 -2.59
CA ALA A 218 9.55 15.76 -3.63
C ALA A 218 8.55 16.92 -3.53
N ALA A 219 7.26 16.61 -3.34
CA ALA A 219 6.23 17.63 -3.15
C ALA A 219 6.44 18.42 -1.85
N ALA A 220 6.83 17.78 -0.74
CA ALA A 220 7.09 18.45 0.53
C ALA A 220 8.34 19.36 0.45
N THR A 221 9.37 18.94 -0.28
CA THR A 221 10.59 19.72 -0.53
C THR A 221 10.25 21.02 -1.26
N GLU A 222 9.45 20.96 -2.34
CA GLU A 222 8.99 22.15 -3.06
C GLU A 222 8.14 23.06 -2.17
N ALA A 223 7.32 22.51 -1.28
CA ALA A 223 6.58 23.27 -0.30
C ALA A 223 7.46 23.86 0.83
N GLY A 224 8.74 23.49 0.92
CA GLY A 224 9.70 23.98 1.92
C GLY A 224 9.38 23.52 3.36
N LYS A 225 8.78 22.33 3.52
CA LYS A 225 8.33 21.81 4.83
C LYS A 225 8.73 20.35 5.02
N SER A 226 8.81 19.91 6.28
CA SER A 226 8.81 18.48 6.58
C SER A 226 7.46 17.86 6.15
N TRP A 227 7.48 16.58 5.82
CA TRP A 227 6.25 15.85 5.44
C TRP A 227 5.19 15.94 6.55
N GLU A 228 5.61 15.74 7.76
CA GLU A 228 4.76 15.69 8.95
C GLU A 228 4.11 17.04 9.24
N ASP A 229 4.87 18.14 9.16
CA ASP A 229 4.34 19.50 9.35
C ASP A 229 3.41 19.89 8.21
N LEU A 230 3.75 19.50 6.99
CA LEU A 230 2.91 19.72 5.82
C LEU A 230 1.54 19.03 5.98
N ALA A 231 1.54 17.76 6.36
CA ALA A 231 0.31 16.98 6.58
C ALA A 231 -0.60 17.63 7.62
N ASP A 232 -0.02 18.06 8.74
CA ASP A 232 -0.73 18.77 9.80
C ASP A 232 -1.38 20.05 9.28
N GLU A 233 -0.63 20.85 8.55
CA GLU A 233 -1.07 22.18 8.13
C GLU A 233 -2.12 22.13 7.02
N VAL A 234 -1.91 21.27 6.01
CA VAL A 234 -2.72 21.31 4.79
C VAL A 234 -3.92 20.36 4.82
N LEU A 235 -3.89 19.33 5.68
CA LEU A 235 -4.96 18.33 5.73
C LEU A 235 -5.51 18.11 7.14
N PHE A 236 -4.71 17.67 8.12
CA PHE A 236 -5.25 17.20 9.40
C PHE A 236 -5.98 18.30 10.16
N LYS A 237 -5.35 19.45 10.36
CA LYS A 237 -6.00 20.61 11.02
C LYS A 237 -7.19 21.14 10.25
N PRO A 238 -7.10 21.43 8.91
CA PRO A 238 -8.24 21.92 8.13
C PRO A 238 -9.42 20.95 8.07
N ALA A 239 -9.16 19.63 8.03
CA ALA A 239 -10.19 18.59 8.04
C ALA A 239 -10.72 18.28 9.45
N GLY A 240 -10.08 18.83 10.51
CA GLY A 240 -10.45 18.53 11.89
C GLY A 240 -10.17 17.10 12.32
N MET A 241 -9.13 16.48 11.77
CA MET A 241 -8.61 15.17 12.13
C MET A 241 -7.67 15.31 13.33
N ALA A 242 -8.24 15.45 14.51
CA ALA A 242 -7.54 15.97 15.69
C ALA A 242 -6.49 15.00 16.29
N SER A 243 -6.63 13.70 16.07
CA SER A 243 -5.69 12.69 16.56
C SER A 243 -4.79 12.11 15.46
N ALA A 244 -4.97 12.58 14.20
CA ALA A 244 -4.17 12.10 13.08
C ALA A 244 -2.76 12.70 13.08
N SER A 245 -1.76 11.89 12.77
CA SER A 245 -0.35 12.30 12.62
C SER A 245 0.40 11.36 11.69
N TYR A 246 1.53 11.83 11.16
CA TYR A 246 2.54 11.02 10.48
C TYR A 246 3.79 10.78 11.33
N ARG A 247 3.70 11.04 12.65
CA ARG A 247 4.80 10.81 13.59
C ARG A 247 4.48 9.63 14.50
N HIS A 248 5.35 8.65 14.55
CA HIS A 248 5.23 7.53 15.47
C HIS A 248 5.26 8.00 16.94
N ALA A 249 6.03 9.03 17.25
CA ALA A 249 6.08 9.60 18.60
C ALA A 249 4.70 10.14 19.06
N ASP A 250 3.90 10.71 18.15
CA ASP A 250 2.56 11.16 18.48
C ASP A 250 1.65 9.97 18.79
N TYR A 251 1.68 8.90 17.94
CA TYR A 251 0.95 7.67 18.22
C TYR A 251 1.28 7.09 19.59
N ILE A 252 2.56 7.00 19.96
CA ILE A 252 3.01 6.51 21.26
C ILE A 252 2.50 7.38 22.42
N SER A 253 2.37 8.69 22.20
CA SER A 253 1.90 9.63 23.22
C SER A 253 0.41 9.48 23.56
N HIS A 254 -0.41 8.93 22.65
CA HIS A 254 -1.82 8.70 22.89
C HIS A 254 -2.04 7.61 23.94
N LYS A 255 -2.75 7.97 25.02
CA LYS A 255 -3.17 7.00 26.03
C LYS A 255 -4.25 6.05 25.50
N ASP A 256 -5.09 6.56 24.60
CA ASP A 256 -6.11 5.81 23.90
C ASP A 256 -5.62 5.44 22.51
N ARG A 257 -4.72 4.45 22.48
CA ARG A 257 -4.23 3.86 21.25
C ARG A 257 -4.42 2.35 21.24
N ALA A 258 -4.61 1.80 20.07
CA ALA A 258 -4.68 0.38 19.81
C ALA A 258 -3.24 -0.19 19.70
N HIS A 259 -2.82 -1.03 20.64
CA HIS A 259 -1.55 -1.73 20.54
C HIS A 259 -1.61 -2.78 19.44
N ILE A 260 -0.54 -2.91 18.66
CA ILE A 260 -0.46 -3.89 17.57
C ILE A 260 -0.25 -5.31 18.13
N HIS A 261 -0.87 -6.32 17.47
CA HIS A 261 -0.80 -7.72 17.93
C HIS A 261 -0.38 -8.63 16.78
N ALA A 262 0.74 -9.33 16.99
CA ALA A 262 1.13 -10.42 16.13
C ALA A 262 0.35 -11.70 16.49
N ARG A 263 0.10 -12.54 15.49
CA ARG A 263 -0.44 -13.87 15.69
C ARG A 263 0.72 -14.86 15.84
N LEU A 264 0.74 -15.58 16.96
CA LEU A 264 1.80 -16.53 17.27
C LEU A 264 1.56 -17.86 16.54
N ALA A 265 2.58 -18.70 16.48
CA ALA A 265 2.52 -20.02 15.83
C ALA A 265 1.44 -20.95 16.40
N ASP A 266 1.08 -20.79 17.68
CA ASP A 266 -0.02 -21.52 18.32
C ASP A 266 -1.42 -20.93 18.03
N GLY A 267 -1.48 -19.87 17.21
CA GLY A 267 -2.71 -19.17 16.82
C GLY A 267 -3.19 -18.13 17.82
N THR A 268 -2.50 -17.93 18.95
CA THR A 268 -2.82 -16.88 19.93
C THR A 268 -2.32 -15.50 19.49
N TRP A 269 -2.86 -14.44 20.08
CA TRP A 269 -2.46 -13.07 19.81
C TRP A 269 -1.62 -12.49 20.95
N ALA A 270 -0.60 -11.69 20.59
CA ALA A 270 0.26 -11.03 21.58
C ALA A 270 0.72 -9.65 21.11
N ALA A 271 0.62 -8.65 21.99
CA ALA A 271 1.20 -7.32 21.79
C ALA A 271 2.70 -7.38 22.15
N ARG A 272 3.55 -7.74 21.20
CA ARG A 272 5.00 -7.95 21.38
C ARG A 272 5.86 -6.92 20.69
N PHE A 273 5.30 -6.24 19.70
CA PHE A 273 6.05 -5.39 18.80
C PHE A 273 5.55 -3.95 18.90
N ASP A 274 6.40 -3.06 18.50
CA ASP A 274 6.09 -1.70 18.12
C ASP A 274 6.55 -1.49 16.68
N ARG A 275 5.85 -0.66 15.90
CA ARG A 275 6.18 -0.41 14.51
C ARG A 275 6.33 1.08 14.27
N ASN A 276 7.57 1.50 14.11
CA ASN A 276 7.90 2.86 13.68
C ASN A 276 8.12 2.85 12.16
N ALA A 277 7.25 3.51 11.42
CA ALA A 277 7.32 3.66 9.96
C ALA A 277 7.68 5.09 9.55
N ASP A 278 8.35 5.87 10.40
CA ASP A 278 8.70 7.27 10.13
C ASP A 278 9.63 7.41 8.91
N ALA A 279 10.48 6.42 8.64
CA ALA A 279 11.35 6.43 7.47
C ALA A 279 10.56 6.45 6.15
N GLU A 280 9.45 5.74 6.10
CA GLU A 280 8.52 5.67 4.96
C GLU A 280 7.14 6.25 5.31
N ALA A 281 7.10 7.29 6.16
CA ALA A 281 5.86 7.84 6.69
C ALA A 281 4.79 8.14 5.64
N PRO A 282 5.07 8.77 4.47
CA PRO A 282 4.06 9.00 3.44
C PRO A 282 3.39 7.72 2.95
N ALA A 283 4.11 6.60 2.95
CA ALA A 283 3.63 5.31 2.47
C ALA A 283 2.96 4.46 3.57
N GLY A 284 3.39 4.59 4.85
CA GLY A 284 2.98 3.68 5.91
C GLY A 284 2.81 4.27 7.30
N GLY A 285 3.28 5.50 7.58
CA GLY A 285 3.44 6.02 8.95
C GLY A 285 2.25 6.77 9.53
N ALA A 286 1.14 6.93 8.80
CA ALA A 286 -0.03 7.63 9.35
C ALA A 286 -0.66 6.83 10.49
N ASN A 287 -1.12 7.57 11.48
CA ASN A 287 -1.95 7.09 12.58
C ASN A 287 -3.16 8.01 12.75
N ALA A 288 -4.31 7.47 13.10
CA ALA A 288 -5.56 8.20 13.29
C ALA A 288 -6.61 7.37 14.01
N SER A 289 -7.62 8.04 14.56
CA SER A 289 -8.83 7.41 15.08
C SER A 289 -9.83 7.08 13.97
N LEU A 290 -10.83 6.25 14.29
CA LEU A 290 -11.94 6.02 13.37
C LEU A 290 -12.68 7.32 13.05
N ASN A 291 -12.90 8.19 14.04
CA ASN A 291 -13.56 9.48 13.84
C ASN A 291 -12.79 10.39 12.86
N ASP A 292 -11.45 10.41 12.92
CA ASP A 292 -10.64 11.13 11.94
C ASP A 292 -10.79 10.53 10.54
N MET A 293 -10.76 9.21 10.43
CA MET A 293 -10.89 8.53 9.14
C MET A 293 -12.29 8.68 8.54
N LEU A 294 -13.32 8.83 9.34
CA LEU A 294 -14.67 9.14 8.85
C LEU A 294 -14.77 10.58 8.33
N ARG A 295 -14.04 11.54 8.92
CA ARG A 295 -13.90 12.89 8.36
C ARG A 295 -13.13 12.86 7.04
N PHE A 296 -12.04 12.09 6.97
CA PHE A 296 -11.30 11.86 5.74
C PHE A 296 -12.19 11.22 4.66
N MET A 297 -13.00 10.22 5.00
CA MET A 297 -13.94 9.58 4.08
C MET A 297 -15.00 10.56 3.55
N ARG A 298 -15.55 11.42 4.42
CA ARG A 298 -16.47 12.49 4.01
C ARG A 298 -15.80 13.47 3.05
N LEU A 299 -14.53 13.83 3.29
CA LEU A 299 -13.75 14.69 2.40
C LEU A 299 -13.60 14.06 1.01
N GLN A 300 -13.28 12.75 0.94
CA GLN A 300 -13.15 12.04 -0.34
C GLN A 300 -14.48 11.99 -1.10
N LEU A 301 -15.56 11.59 -0.45
CA LEU A 301 -16.91 11.55 -1.03
C LEU A 301 -17.42 12.95 -1.43
N GLY A 302 -17.06 13.97 -0.65
CA GLY A 302 -17.40 15.37 -0.92
C GLY A 302 -16.54 16.03 -2.01
N GLY A 303 -15.68 15.26 -2.72
CA GLY A 303 -14.84 15.80 -3.79
C GLY A 303 -13.87 16.89 -3.31
N GLY A 304 -13.34 16.77 -2.11
CA GLY A 304 -12.42 17.74 -1.50
C GLY A 304 -13.11 18.79 -0.63
N THR A 305 -14.44 18.73 -0.50
CA THR A 305 -15.24 19.62 0.36
C THR A 305 -15.66 18.88 1.63
N LEU A 306 -15.49 19.50 2.79
CA LEU A 306 -15.92 18.96 4.08
C LEU A 306 -16.58 20.09 4.90
N ASP A 307 -17.75 19.80 5.48
CA ASP A 307 -18.53 20.76 6.28
C ASP A 307 -18.74 22.12 5.55
N GLY A 308 -18.95 22.08 4.22
CA GLY A 308 -19.15 23.25 3.37
C GLY A 308 -17.88 24.04 3.04
N LYS A 309 -16.70 23.59 3.45
CA LYS A 309 -15.41 24.22 3.17
C LYS A 309 -14.63 23.39 2.16
N GLU A 310 -14.20 23.99 1.05
CA GLU A 310 -13.24 23.37 0.13
C GLU A 310 -11.87 23.29 0.82
N ILE A 311 -11.40 22.07 1.08
CA ILE A 311 -10.07 21.80 1.63
C ILE A 311 -9.10 21.47 0.50
N VAL A 312 -9.53 20.66 -0.47
CA VAL A 312 -8.77 20.29 -1.67
C VAL A 312 -9.63 20.61 -2.88
N LYS A 313 -9.06 21.17 -3.94
CA LYS A 313 -9.77 21.38 -5.18
C LYS A 313 -10.17 20.07 -5.84
N ALA A 314 -11.39 19.97 -6.31
CA ALA A 314 -11.94 18.73 -6.87
C ALA A 314 -11.16 18.23 -8.09
N ASP A 315 -10.70 19.12 -8.97
CA ASP A 315 -9.92 18.80 -10.16
C ASP A 315 -8.52 18.26 -9.82
N ALA A 316 -7.94 18.67 -8.71
CA ALA A 316 -6.67 18.16 -8.21
C ALA A 316 -6.83 16.81 -7.47
N LEU A 317 -8.00 16.58 -6.83
CA LEU A 317 -8.30 15.36 -6.09
C LEU A 317 -8.79 14.20 -7.01
N ALA A 318 -9.34 14.49 -8.19
CA ALA A 318 -9.88 13.49 -9.09
C ALA A 318 -8.81 12.50 -9.65
N PRO A 319 -7.63 12.94 -10.17
CA PRO A 319 -6.65 12.03 -10.75
C PRO A 319 -6.18 10.88 -9.84
N PRO A 320 -6.01 11.04 -8.53
CA PRO A 320 -5.78 9.95 -7.60
C PRO A 320 -6.79 8.80 -7.64
N HIS A 321 -8.05 9.11 -7.92
CA HIS A 321 -9.16 8.15 -7.97
C HIS A 321 -9.39 7.53 -9.35
N GLU A 322 -8.59 7.92 -10.33
CA GLU A 322 -8.71 7.45 -11.71
C GLU A 322 -7.70 6.32 -12.01
N PRO A 323 -8.01 5.41 -12.95
CA PRO A 323 -7.08 4.40 -13.42
C PRO A 323 -5.79 5.01 -13.98
N GLN A 324 -4.65 4.76 -13.34
CA GLN A 324 -3.32 5.23 -13.77
C GLN A 324 -2.42 4.09 -14.23
N MET A 325 -2.54 2.91 -13.61
CA MET A 325 -1.73 1.73 -13.91
C MET A 325 -2.55 0.46 -13.69
N ILE A 326 -2.22 -0.58 -14.43
CA ILE A 326 -2.77 -1.93 -14.24
C ILE A 326 -1.78 -2.71 -13.36
N PRO A 327 -2.15 -3.11 -12.13
CA PRO A 327 -1.25 -3.86 -11.23
C PRO A 327 -0.90 -5.25 -11.75
N GLY A 328 -1.75 -5.84 -12.58
CA GLY A 328 -1.56 -7.15 -13.19
C GLY A 328 -2.68 -7.49 -14.16
N PRO A 329 -2.48 -8.50 -15.01
CA PRO A 329 -3.51 -8.92 -15.95
C PRO A 329 -4.74 -9.46 -15.21
N PRO A 330 -5.95 -9.31 -15.77
CA PRO A 330 -7.12 -9.96 -15.23
C PRO A 330 -6.95 -11.49 -15.27
N ARG A 331 -7.59 -12.21 -14.34
CA ARG A 331 -7.48 -13.68 -14.24
C ARG A 331 -7.92 -14.42 -15.49
N SER A 332 -8.72 -13.81 -16.33
CA SER A 332 -9.13 -14.31 -17.65
C SER A 332 -9.53 -13.15 -18.55
N PRO A 333 -9.62 -13.34 -19.88
CA PRO A 333 -10.11 -12.30 -20.79
C PRO A 333 -11.54 -11.81 -20.51
N ALA A 334 -12.34 -12.62 -19.81
CA ALA A 334 -13.71 -12.27 -19.42
C ALA A 334 -13.78 -11.54 -18.08
N ALA A 335 -12.70 -11.52 -17.29
CA ALA A 335 -12.67 -10.84 -16.01
C ALA A 335 -12.38 -9.35 -16.19
N ARG A 336 -12.92 -8.52 -15.29
CA ARG A 336 -12.59 -7.09 -15.23
C ARG A 336 -11.18 -6.91 -14.68
N ALA A 337 -10.42 -5.98 -15.26
CA ALA A 337 -9.15 -5.53 -14.70
C ALA A 337 -9.39 -4.66 -13.47
N GLY A 338 -8.50 -4.76 -12.48
CA GLY A 338 -8.33 -3.74 -11.46
C GLY A 338 -7.27 -2.73 -11.90
N PHE A 339 -7.29 -1.56 -11.29
CA PHE A 339 -6.36 -0.47 -11.59
C PHE A 339 -5.80 0.09 -10.27
N TYR A 340 -4.71 0.84 -10.41
CA TYR A 340 -4.15 1.64 -9.33
C TYR A 340 -4.11 3.11 -9.79
N GLY A 341 -4.58 4.00 -8.92
CA GLY A 341 -4.51 5.46 -9.08
C GLY A 341 -3.23 6.03 -8.44
N PHE A 342 -3.30 7.17 -7.80
CA PHE A 342 -2.20 7.69 -6.97
C PHE A 342 -2.48 7.38 -5.50
N GLY A 343 -2.06 6.20 -5.05
CA GLY A 343 -2.30 5.74 -3.69
C GLY A 343 -3.70 5.12 -3.44
N TRP A 344 -4.43 4.79 -4.50
CA TRP A 344 -5.76 4.18 -4.42
C TRP A 344 -5.89 2.99 -5.38
N ASN A 345 -6.50 1.92 -4.92
CA ASN A 345 -7.00 0.87 -5.80
C ASN A 345 -8.32 1.34 -6.43
N VAL A 346 -8.45 1.17 -7.75
CA VAL A 346 -9.66 1.49 -8.51
C VAL A 346 -10.21 0.21 -9.12
N SER A 347 -11.44 -0.12 -8.84
CA SER A 347 -12.09 -1.33 -9.32
C SER A 347 -13.58 -1.08 -9.57
N TYR A 348 -14.28 -2.12 -10.04
CA TYR A 348 -15.70 -2.07 -10.29
C TYR A 348 -16.36 -3.31 -9.68
N ASP A 349 -17.54 -3.12 -9.11
CA ASP A 349 -18.35 -4.25 -8.66
C ASP A 349 -19.06 -4.97 -9.82
N ASP A 350 -19.89 -5.98 -9.52
CA ASP A 350 -20.55 -6.80 -10.53
C ASP A 350 -21.53 -6.00 -11.40
N GLU A 351 -22.11 -4.94 -10.84
CA GLU A 351 -23.03 -4.04 -11.55
C GLU A 351 -22.30 -2.93 -12.32
N GLY A 352 -20.98 -2.82 -12.17
CA GLY A 352 -20.16 -1.79 -12.83
C GLY A 352 -20.05 -0.47 -12.06
N ARG A 353 -20.42 -0.43 -10.78
CA ARG A 353 -20.21 0.73 -9.92
C ARG A 353 -18.74 0.85 -9.55
N ALA A 354 -18.18 2.05 -9.67
CA ALA A 354 -16.81 2.30 -9.29
C ALA A 354 -16.63 2.09 -7.78
N ARG A 355 -15.58 1.35 -7.42
CA ARG A 355 -15.16 1.10 -6.05
C ARG A 355 -13.70 1.49 -5.91
N ILE A 356 -13.44 2.43 -5.01
CA ILE A 356 -12.12 2.99 -4.73
C ILE A 356 -11.77 2.65 -3.30
N GLY A 357 -10.54 2.22 -3.05
CA GLY A 357 -10.14 1.84 -1.70
C GLY A 357 -8.66 1.56 -1.59
N HIS A 358 -8.22 1.32 -0.37
CA HIS A 358 -6.87 0.84 -0.06
C HIS A 358 -6.89 0.03 1.23
N SER A 359 -6.06 -1.00 1.30
CA SER A 359 -5.77 -1.74 2.53
C SER A 359 -4.43 -1.29 3.10
N GLY A 360 -4.32 -1.36 4.42
CA GLY A 360 -3.06 -1.21 5.14
C GLY A 360 -2.74 -2.48 5.90
N ALA A 361 -1.48 -2.86 5.90
CA ALA A 361 -1.01 -4.07 6.56
C ALA A 361 0.37 -3.84 7.17
N PHE A 362 0.51 -4.19 8.44
CA PHE A 362 1.79 -4.46 9.09
C PHE A 362 1.73 -5.87 9.66
N GLU A 363 2.64 -6.75 9.22
CA GLU A 363 2.74 -8.13 9.71
C GLU A 363 3.01 -8.15 11.23
N LEU A 364 3.63 -7.11 11.78
CA LEU A 364 3.84 -6.93 13.21
C LEU A 364 2.54 -6.68 13.99
N GLY A 365 1.39 -6.38 13.33
CA GLY A 365 0.13 -6.41 14.05
C GLY A 365 -0.92 -5.36 13.71
N THR A 366 -1.01 -4.88 12.49
CA THR A 366 -2.07 -3.95 12.07
C THR A 366 -2.65 -4.33 10.72
N ALA A 367 -3.98 -4.27 10.58
CA ALA A 367 -4.66 -4.36 9.30
C ALA A 367 -5.78 -3.34 9.22
N THR A 368 -5.84 -2.59 8.12
CA THR A 368 -6.82 -1.53 7.91
C THR A 368 -7.39 -1.59 6.50
N ASN A 369 -8.62 -1.14 6.32
CA ASN A 369 -9.24 -1.04 5.00
C ASN A 369 -10.12 0.21 4.94
N VAL A 370 -10.01 0.93 3.83
CA VAL A 370 -10.92 2.00 3.45
C VAL A 370 -11.49 1.68 2.07
N THR A 371 -12.79 1.75 1.92
CA THR A 371 -13.46 1.53 0.64
C THR A 371 -14.60 2.52 0.48
N PHE A 372 -14.70 3.16 -0.69
CA PHE A 372 -15.85 3.99 -1.00
C PHE A 372 -16.32 3.83 -2.43
N MET A 373 -17.57 4.16 -2.66
CA MET A 373 -18.27 4.09 -3.93
C MET A 373 -18.80 5.50 -4.23
N PRO A 374 -18.09 6.29 -5.05
CA PRO A 374 -18.46 7.70 -5.27
C PRO A 374 -19.88 7.88 -5.82
N GLY A 375 -20.31 6.98 -6.72
CA GLY A 375 -21.66 7.02 -7.31
C GLY A 375 -22.78 6.75 -6.32
N GLU A 376 -22.47 6.09 -5.19
CA GLU A 376 -23.42 5.75 -4.12
C GLU A 376 -23.38 6.75 -2.95
N ASP A 377 -22.38 7.64 -2.95
CA ASP A 377 -22.10 8.52 -1.80
C ASP A 377 -21.90 7.72 -0.50
N LEU A 378 -21.24 6.56 -0.63
CA LEU A 378 -21.10 5.54 0.40
C LEU A 378 -19.63 5.19 0.64
N GLY A 379 -19.20 5.14 1.90
CA GLY A 379 -17.87 4.68 2.28
C GLY A 379 -17.87 3.89 3.58
N ILE A 380 -16.94 2.96 3.71
CA ILE A 380 -16.69 2.17 4.93
C ILE A 380 -15.21 2.21 5.27
N VAL A 381 -14.93 2.35 6.56
CA VAL A 381 -13.60 2.30 7.17
C VAL A 381 -13.56 1.17 8.18
N VAL A 382 -12.54 0.33 8.12
CA VAL A 382 -12.30 -0.75 9.08
C VAL A 382 -10.86 -0.68 9.55
N LEU A 383 -10.65 -0.52 10.86
CA LEU A 383 -9.34 -0.45 11.51
C LEU A 383 -9.20 -1.61 12.48
N THR A 384 -8.10 -2.36 12.41
CA THR A 384 -7.84 -3.46 13.35
C THR A 384 -6.46 -3.33 13.98
N ASN A 385 -6.29 -3.89 15.16
CA ASN A 385 -5.02 -3.94 15.87
C ASN A 385 -4.39 -5.34 15.89
N GLY A 386 -4.64 -6.13 14.88
CA GLY A 386 -4.05 -7.45 14.68
C GLY A 386 -3.39 -7.58 13.31
N MET A 387 -2.38 -8.48 13.21
CA MET A 387 -1.71 -8.74 11.94
C MET A 387 -2.72 -9.05 10.82
N PRO A 388 -2.36 -8.81 9.54
CA PRO A 388 -3.29 -8.94 8.41
C PRO A 388 -3.67 -10.41 8.17
N ILE A 389 -4.94 -10.73 8.44
CA ILE A 389 -5.55 -12.04 8.18
C ILE A 389 -6.84 -11.90 7.35
N GLY A 390 -6.99 -10.77 6.65
CA GLY A 390 -8.12 -10.50 5.76
C GLY A 390 -9.41 -10.07 6.46
N VAL A 391 -9.42 -9.80 7.78
CA VAL A 391 -10.64 -9.41 8.52
C VAL A 391 -11.07 -7.99 8.19
N ALA A 392 -10.14 -7.05 8.04
CA ALA A 392 -10.49 -5.67 7.69
C ALA A 392 -11.23 -5.59 6.34
N GLU A 393 -10.70 -6.28 5.35
CA GLU A 393 -11.31 -6.41 4.02
C GLU A 393 -12.63 -7.19 4.06
N ALA A 394 -12.68 -8.27 4.86
CA ALA A 394 -13.85 -9.13 4.95
C ALA A 394 -15.08 -8.41 5.53
N VAL A 395 -14.88 -7.56 6.54
CA VAL A 395 -15.96 -6.74 7.12
C VAL A 395 -16.51 -5.76 6.09
N GLY A 396 -15.61 -5.05 5.36
CA GLY A 396 -16.02 -4.14 4.29
C GLY A 396 -16.75 -4.84 3.15
N ALA A 397 -16.22 -5.99 2.70
CA ALA A 397 -16.84 -6.79 1.64
C ALA A 397 -18.20 -7.36 2.07
N ALA A 398 -18.33 -7.85 3.30
CA ALA A 398 -19.57 -8.36 3.83
C ALA A 398 -20.65 -7.28 3.96
N PHE A 399 -20.28 -6.07 4.37
CA PHE A 399 -21.20 -4.92 4.40
C PHE A 399 -21.75 -4.61 3.00
N LEU A 400 -20.86 -4.50 2.00
CA LEU A 400 -21.27 -4.22 0.61
C LEU A 400 -22.08 -5.38 0.01
N ASP A 401 -21.76 -6.63 0.35
CA ASP A 401 -22.54 -7.81 -0.07
C ASP A 401 -23.98 -7.76 0.48
N VAL A 402 -24.14 -7.41 1.77
CA VAL A 402 -25.49 -7.22 2.36
C VAL A 402 -26.22 -6.05 1.71
N ALA A 403 -25.54 -4.94 1.43
CA ALA A 403 -26.13 -3.79 0.73
C ALA A 403 -26.62 -4.17 -0.67
N GLN A 404 -25.86 -4.97 -1.40
CA GLN A 404 -26.20 -5.39 -2.76
C GLN A 404 -27.25 -6.51 -2.80
N ASN A 405 -27.09 -7.54 -1.96
CA ASN A 405 -27.85 -8.80 -2.04
C ASN A 405 -28.84 -8.99 -0.89
N GLY A 406 -28.90 -8.06 0.06
CA GLY A 406 -29.75 -8.14 1.24
C GLY A 406 -29.32 -9.18 2.27
N LYS A 407 -28.23 -9.89 2.06
CA LYS A 407 -27.61 -10.87 2.96
C LYS A 407 -26.17 -11.13 2.50
N GLN A 408 -25.35 -11.70 3.38
CA GLN A 408 -24.06 -12.24 2.94
C GLN A 408 -24.28 -13.43 2.00
N THR A 409 -23.64 -13.39 0.83
CA THR A 409 -23.67 -14.46 -0.19
C THR A 409 -22.36 -15.25 -0.22
N VAL A 410 -21.29 -14.70 0.37
CA VAL A 410 -19.95 -15.30 0.42
C VAL A 410 -19.48 -15.35 1.88
N ASP A 411 -18.78 -16.41 2.24
CA ASP A 411 -17.98 -16.45 3.47
C ASP A 411 -16.71 -15.61 3.31
N TRP A 412 -16.84 -14.28 3.45
CA TRP A 412 -15.77 -13.33 3.23
C TRP A 412 -14.57 -13.54 4.15
N VAL A 413 -14.81 -13.89 5.42
CA VAL A 413 -13.73 -14.17 6.39
C VAL A 413 -12.92 -15.40 5.96
N GLY A 414 -13.59 -16.47 5.56
CA GLY A 414 -12.92 -17.68 5.07
C GLY A 414 -12.21 -17.47 3.74
N PHE A 415 -12.85 -16.77 2.80
CA PHE A 415 -12.28 -16.51 1.48
C PHE A 415 -11.03 -15.60 1.54
N LEU A 416 -11.13 -14.46 2.21
CA LEU A 416 -10.02 -13.51 2.30
C LEU A 416 -8.92 -14.03 3.23
N GLY A 417 -9.27 -14.71 4.34
CA GLY A 417 -8.28 -15.35 5.18
C GLY A 417 -7.43 -16.37 4.41
N GLY A 418 -8.07 -17.22 3.59
CA GLY A 418 -7.35 -18.15 2.72
C GLY A 418 -6.47 -17.47 1.68
N LEU A 419 -6.85 -16.29 1.18
CA LEU A 419 -6.01 -15.50 0.25
C LEU A 419 -4.76 -14.95 0.95
N PHE A 420 -4.91 -14.38 2.15
CA PHE A 420 -3.76 -13.90 2.95
C PHE A 420 -2.83 -15.05 3.35
N ASP A 421 -3.35 -16.23 3.67
CA ASP A 421 -2.52 -17.42 3.92
C ASP A 421 -1.72 -17.85 2.69
N GLN A 422 -2.33 -17.79 1.49
CA GLN A 422 -1.64 -18.08 0.23
C GLN A 422 -0.55 -17.03 -0.08
N MET A 423 -0.80 -15.75 0.20
CA MET A 423 0.20 -14.69 0.01
C MET A 423 1.42 -14.91 0.90
N ARG A 424 1.21 -15.16 2.20
CA ARG A 424 2.32 -15.50 3.13
C ARG A 424 3.08 -16.75 2.72
N ALA A 425 2.39 -17.79 2.26
CA ALA A 425 3.05 -19.00 1.78
C ALA A 425 3.91 -18.77 0.53
N ALA A 426 3.54 -17.80 -0.32
CA ALA A 426 4.33 -17.44 -1.51
C ALA A 426 5.59 -16.62 -1.17
N GLU A 427 5.66 -16.02 0.02
CA GLU A 427 6.82 -15.25 0.52
C GLU A 427 7.80 -16.11 1.34
N ALA A 428 7.51 -17.39 1.51
CA ALA A 428 8.39 -18.32 2.22
C ALA A 428 9.76 -18.40 1.52
N PRO A 429 10.88 -18.45 2.29
CA PRO A 429 12.22 -18.56 1.71
C PRO A 429 12.37 -19.85 0.90
N GLU A 430 13.17 -19.78 -0.18
CA GLU A 430 13.45 -20.96 -1.03
C GLU A 430 14.22 -22.05 -0.28
N ILE A 431 15.07 -21.67 0.66
CA ILE A 431 15.88 -22.57 1.49
C ILE A 431 15.32 -22.54 2.91
N ASP A 432 14.96 -23.70 3.43
CA ASP A 432 14.59 -23.85 4.83
C ASP A 432 15.86 -24.04 5.69
N TYR A 433 16.37 -22.96 6.23
CA TYR A 433 17.54 -22.98 7.11
C TYR A 433 17.28 -23.60 8.49
N ALA A 434 16.05 -23.97 8.81
CA ALA A 434 15.73 -24.75 10.01
C ALA A 434 15.98 -26.26 9.79
N ASP A 435 15.93 -26.72 8.54
CA ASP A 435 16.23 -28.13 8.15
C ASP A 435 17.73 -28.31 7.91
N VAL A 436 18.50 -28.31 9.00
CA VAL A 436 19.96 -28.48 8.94
C VAL A 436 20.28 -29.90 8.39
N PRO A 437 21.21 -30.04 7.40
CA PRO A 437 21.61 -31.33 6.85
C PRO A 437 22.02 -32.33 7.95
N ALA A 438 21.61 -33.58 7.82
CA ALA A 438 21.92 -34.63 8.81
C ALA A 438 23.44 -34.87 9.00
N SER A 439 24.27 -34.48 8.03
CA SER A 439 25.73 -34.57 8.08
C SER A 439 26.31 -33.29 7.45
N PRO A 440 26.24 -32.14 8.14
CA PRO A 440 26.73 -30.88 7.60
C PRO A 440 28.25 -30.94 7.44
N LYS A 441 28.75 -30.37 6.35
CA LYS A 441 30.21 -30.19 6.18
C LYS A 441 30.69 -29.25 7.30
N PRO A 442 31.84 -29.51 7.92
CA PRO A 442 32.35 -28.65 8.96
C PRO A 442 32.68 -27.25 8.43
N ALA A 443 32.43 -26.26 9.25
CA ALA A 443 32.93 -24.90 9.01
C ALA A 443 34.46 -24.84 9.15
N GLN A 444 35.07 -23.79 8.59
CA GLN A 444 36.45 -23.42 8.90
C GLN A 444 36.57 -22.93 10.36
N ASP A 445 37.78 -22.68 10.84
CA ASP A 445 37.98 -21.99 12.12
C ASP A 445 37.22 -20.66 12.11
N LEU A 446 36.53 -20.33 13.21
CA LEU A 446 35.69 -19.13 13.26
C LEU A 446 36.46 -17.83 12.95
N ALA A 447 37.76 -17.82 13.25
CA ALA A 447 38.67 -16.73 12.87
C ALA A 447 38.76 -16.48 11.35
N ALA A 448 38.36 -17.44 10.52
CA ALA A 448 38.30 -17.26 9.07
C ALA A 448 37.23 -16.24 8.67
N TYR A 449 36.12 -16.19 9.41
CA TYR A 449 34.95 -15.37 9.08
C TYR A 449 34.96 -13.99 9.76
N THR A 450 35.65 -13.84 10.92
CA THR A 450 35.65 -12.59 11.68
C THR A 450 36.31 -11.45 10.93
N GLY A 451 35.76 -10.24 11.04
CA GLY A 451 36.30 -9.01 10.44
C GLY A 451 35.22 -8.02 10.04
N ALA A 452 35.64 -6.91 9.43
CA ALA A 452 34.78 -5.91 8.83
C ALA A 452 34.54 -6.24 7.35
N TYR A 453 33.31 -5.99 6.89
CA TYR A 453 32.90 -6.15 5.51
C TYR A 453 32.09 -4.94 5.07
N GLY A 454 32.42 -4.39 3.92
CA GLY A 454 31.76 -3.21 3.37
C GLY A 454 30.65 -3.57 2.37
N ASN A 455 29.60 -2.78 2.39
CA ASN A 455 28.54 -2.77 1.39
C ASN A 455 28.04 -1.34 1.21
N SER A 456 27.94 -0.88 -0.03
CA SER A 456 27.57 0.51 -0.33
C SER A 456 26.10 0.81 -0.08
N TYR A 457 25.22 -0.20 -0.09
CA TYR A 457 23.78 -0.04 0.08
C TYR A 457 23.34 -0.27 1.52
N HIS A 458 23.75 -1.40 2.12
CA HIS A 458 23.36 -1.78 3.48
C HIS A 458 24.33 -1.25 4.57
N GLY A 459 25.39 -0.53 4.17
CA GLY A 459 26.42 -0.07 5.10
C GLY A 459 27.37 -1.19 5.55
N PRO A 460 28.19 -0.94 6.59
CA PRO A 460 29.18 -1.89 7.08
C PRO A 460 28.55 -3.04 7.84
N LEU A 461 29.17 -4.22 7.72
CA LEU A 461 28.88 -5.42 8.48
C LEU A 461 30.12 -5.81 9.28
N THR A 462 29.98 -6.09 10.56
CA THR A 462 31.05 -6.64 11.40
C THR A 462 30.70 -8.05 11.83
N VAL A 463 31.58 -9.01 11.57
CA VAL A 463 31.47 -10.38 12.05
C VAL A 463 32.44 -10.59 13.21
N SER A 464 31.94 -11.06 14.33
CA SER A 464 32.68 -11.30 15.57
C SER A 464 32.49 -12.75 16.04
N ALA A 465 33.46 -13.25 16.79
CA ALA A 465 33.39 -14.57 17.44
C ALA A 465 33.59 -14.42 18.94
N ASP A 466 32.77 -15.09 19.72
CA ASP A 466 32.89 -15.27 21.16
C ASP A 466 32.63 -16.74 21.51
N ASP A 467 33.55 -17.33 22.30
CA ASP A 467 33.47 -18.70 22.88
C ASP A 467 32.95 -19.83 21.96
N ARG A 468 33.13 -19.83 20.67
CA ARG A 468 32.64 -20.78 19.64
C ARG A 468 31.34 -20.37 18.95
N LYS A 469 30.90 -19.13 19.13
CA LYS A 469 29.72 -18.61 18.42
C LYS A 469 30.12 -17.45 17.53
N LEU A 470 29.57 -17.43 16.33
CA LEU A 470 29.65 -16.27 15.46
C LEU A 470 28.44 -15.38 15.70
N SER A 471 28.68 -14.10 15.58
CA SER A 471 27.63 -13.08 15.47
C SER A 471 28.01 -12.08 14.40
N MET A 472 27.03 -11.41 13.86
CA MET A 472 27.23 -10.26 12.97
C MET A 472 26.45 -9.07 13.48
N SER A 473 26.93 -7.86 13.16
CA SER A 473 26.21 -6.62 13.41
C SER A 473 26.24 -5.73 12.20
N MET A 474 25.08 -5.12 11.85
CA MET A 474 24.90 -4.23 10.72
C MET A 474 23.77 -3.23 11.00
N GLY A 475 23.58 -2.25 10.11
CA GLY A 475 22.53 -1.23 10.23
C GLY A 475 23.08 0.13 10.63
N GLN A 476 22.20 1.00 11.15
CA GLN A 476 22.53 2.39 11.42
C GLN A 476 23.70 2.53 12.40
N GLN A 477 24.66 3.42 12.02
CA GLN A 477 25.81 3.70 12.89
C GLN A 477 25.36 4.25 14.23
N GLY A 478 25.86 3.66 15.31
CA GLY A 478 25.50 4.03 16.69
C GLY A 478 24.36 3.22 17.31
N ALA A 479 23.57 2.51 16.49
CA ALA A 479 22.53 1.59 16.91
C ALA A 479 22.48 0.33 16.03
N PRO A 480 23.61 -0.39 15.82
CA PRO A 480 23.62 -1.55 14.94
C PRO A 480 22.78 -2.68 15.52
N VAL A 481 22.14 -3.42 14.63
CA VAL A 481 21.42 -4.65 14.98
C VAL A 481 22.41 -5.81 15.03
N ALA A 482 22.30 -6.64 16.07
CA ALA A 482 23.13 -7.83 16.24
C ALA A 482 22.35 -9.10 15.88
N PHE A 483 22.97 -10.01 15.13
CA PHE A 483 22.43 -11.29 14.72
C PHE A 483 23.34 -12.41 15.20
N ALA A 484 22.77 -13.44 15.83
CA ALA A 484 23.49 -14.68 16.12
C ALA A 484 23.58 -15.50 14.83
N LEU A 485 24.76 -16.08 14.57
CA LEU A 485 24.98 -16.97 13.43
C LEU A 485 25.04 -18.41 13.91
N SER A 486 24.18 -19.27 13.36
CA SER A 486 24.15 -20.71 13.60
C SER A 486 24.69 -21.47 12.39
N HIS A 487 25.60 -22.42 12.62
CA HIS A 487 26.18 -23.19 11.50
C HIS A 487 25.11 -24.01 10.79
N PHE A 488 25.09 -23.96 9.46
CA PHE A 488 24.16 -24.69 8.61
C PHE A 488 24.87 -25.79 7.80
N ASP A 489 25.79 -25.45 6.89
CA ASP A 489 26.61 -26.40 6.12
C ASP A 489 27.87 -25.72 5.55
N GLY A 490 29.05 -26.27 5.77
CA GLY A 490 30.30 -25.72 5.29
C GLY A 490 30.53 -24.29 5.76
N ASP A 491 30.70 -23.36 4.82
CA ASP A 491 30.89 -21.94 5.11
C ASP A 491 29.57 -21.15 5.13
N THR A 492 28.42 -21.82 5.25
CA THR A 492 27.08 -21.23 5.36
C THR A 492 26.59 -21.27 6.79
N PHE A 493 26.09 -20.15 7.27
CA PHE A 493 25.44 -19.98 8.57
C PHE A 493 24.04 -19.44 8.37
N SER A 494 23.14 -19.69 9.33
CA SER A 494 21.81 -19.09 9.35
C SER A 494 21.71 -18.02 10.42
N PHE A 495 20.82 -17.05 10.20
CA PHE A 495 20.46 -16.01 11.16
C PHE A 495 18.95 -15.73 11.09
N GLU A 496 18.38 -15.22 12.18
CA GLU A 496 16.97 -14.84 12.20
C GLU A 496 16.78 -13.44 11.62
N THR A 497 15.85 -13.31 10.67
CA THR A 497 15.48 -12.01 10.08
C THR A 497 14.66 -11.18 11.06
N ILE A 498 14.66 -9.86 10.90
CA ILE A 498 14.03 -8.92 11.83
C ILE A 498 13.14 -7.93 11.10
N GLY A 499 12.31 -7.23 11.86
CA GLY A 499 11.50 -6.13 11.39
C GLY A 499 10.18 -6.54 10.78
N GLU A 500 9.61 -5.62 10.04
CA GLU A 500 8.31 -5.77 9.38
C GLU A 500 8.31 -6.86 8.30
N ASN A 501 9.46 -6.98 7.60
CA ASN A 501 9.62 -7.89 6.46
C ASN A 501 10.21 -9.25 6.87
N ALA A 502 10.37 -9.51 8.17
CA ALA A 502 10.97 -10.75 8.66
C ALA A 502 10.18 -11.99 8.21
N ASN A 503 10.90 -12.99 7.68
CA ASN A 503 10.29 -14.23 7.17
C ASN A 503 10.96 -15.50 7.71
N GLY A 504 11.62 -15.41 8.88
CA GLY A 504 12.26 -16.53 9.57
C GLY A 504 13.77 -16.55 9.41
N LEU A 505 14.35 -17.75 9.21
CA LEU A 505 15.79 -17.91 9.08
C LEU A 505 16.27 -17.62 7.65
N ALA A 506 17.42 -16.99 7.55
CA ALA A 506 18.10 -16.64 6.30
C ALA A 506 19.57 -17.05 6.32
N GLY A 507 20.22 -17.11 5.16
CA GLY A 507 21.59 -17.55 5.01
C GLY A 507 22.62 -16.44 5.02
N ALA A 508 23.73 -16.67 5.74
CA ALA A 508 24.99 -15.94 5.62
C ALA A 508 26.03 -16.86 4.96
N ILE A 509 26.30 -16.64 3.68
CA ILE A 509 27.07 -17.53 2.82
C ILE A 509 28.45 -16.91 2.61
N PHE A 510 29.47 -17.43 3.30
CA PHE A 510 30.84 -16.94 3.21
C PHE A 510 31.59 -17.60 2.04
N THR A 511 32.45 -16.81 1.39
CA THR A 511 33.45 -17.32 0.43
C THR A 511 34.82 -17.16 1.05
N VAL A 512 35.46 -18.28 1.38
CA VAL A 512 36.80 -18.29 1.98
C VAL A 512 37.86 -18.35 0.88
N GLY A 513 38.78 -17.39 0.90
CA GLY A 513 39.88 -17.29 -0.05
C GLY A 513 41.05 -18.22 0.29
N SER A 514 42.05 -18.24 -0.59
CA SER A 514 43.26 -19.06 -0.46
C SER A 514 44.15 -18.71 0.75
N ASN A 515 43.96 -17.54 1.34
CA ASN A 515 44.62 -17.07 2.56
C ASN A 515 43.95 -17.57 3.85
N GLY A 516 42.88 -18.41 3.74
CA GLY A 516 42.13 -18.93 4.87
C GLY A 516 41.21 -17.92 5.54
N LYS A 517 40.93 -16.78 4.91
CA LYS A 517 39.98 -15.78 5.39
C LYS A 517 38.81 -15.65 4.40
N ALA A 518 37.62 -15.38 4.92
CA ALA A 518 36.49 -15.09 4.09
C ALA A 518 36.70 -13.74 3.36
N GLU A 519 36.64 -13.76 2.05
CA GLU A 519 36.78 -12.56 1.20
C GLU A 519 35.48 -11.78 1.09
N LYS A 520 34.35 -12.48 1.19
CA LYS A 520 33.00 -11.90 1.13
C LYS A 520 32.00 -12.76 1.87
N VAL A 521 30.87 -12.18 2.21
CA VAL A 521 29.66 -12.87 2.65
C VAL A 521 28.46 -12.35 1.86
N VAL A 522 27.59 -13.25 1.43
CA VAL A 522 26.29 -12.94 0.85
C VAL A 522 25.24 -13.23 1.92
N LEU A 523 24.44 -12.22 2.25
CA LEU A 523 23.26 -12.36 3.08
C LEU A 523 22.05 -12.50 2.16
N ASP A 524 21.53 -13.71 1.95
CA ASP A 524 20.54 -14.00 0.91
C ASP A 524 19.22 -13.22 1.10
N TYR A 525 18.80 -13.02 2.34
CA TYR A 525 17.65 -12.18 2.67
C TYR A 525 17.81 -10.73 2.20
N TYR A 526 19.01 -10.18 2.31
CA TYR A 526 19.35 -8.81 1.87
C TYR A 526 19.79 -8.74 0.40
N ASP A 527 19.88 -9.87 -0.31
CA ASP A 527 20.33 -9.96 -1.70
C ASP A 527 19.19 -10.05 -2.74
N ARG A 528 17.95 -9.79 -2.32
CA ARG A 528 16.76 -9.88 -3.18
C ARG A 528 16.86 -9.06 -4.48
N THR A 529 17.65 -8.00 -4.47
CA THR A 529 17.92 -7.12 -5.63
C THR A 529 19.38 -7.17 -6.10
N GLY A 530 20.18 -8.12 -5.61
CA GLY A 530 21.59 -8.27 -5.95
C GLY A 530 22.54 -7.35 -5.16
N LEU A 531 22.07 -6.75 -4.07
CA LEU A 531 22.83 -5.81 -3.24
C LEU A 531 23.29 -6.39 -1.90
N GLY A 532 23.03 -7.68 -1.63
CA GLY A 532 23.34 -8.35 -0.35
C GLY A 532 24.74 -8.92 -0.22
N THR A 533 25.68 -8.56 -1.11
CA THR A 533 27.09 -9.01 -1.04
C THR A 533 27.91 -7.98 -0.25
N PHE A 534 28.57 -8.44 0.81
CA PHE A 534 29.49 -7.67 1.65
C PHE A 534 30.91 -8.16 1.41
N VAL A 535 31.82 -7.27 1.09
CA VAL A 535 33.23 -7.57 0.75
C VAL A 535 34.12 -7.22 1.93
N ARG A 536 35.06 -8.11 2.29
CA ARG A 536 36.01 -7.89 3.39
C ARG A 536 36.82 -6.63 3.15
N GLU A 537 36.96 -5.78 4.18
CA GLU A 537 37.81 -4.59 4.19
C GLU A 537 39.27 -4.89 4.55
#